data_e68d5bec18814ea5ac3a33d841cd84b8
#
_entry.id   e68d5bec18814ea5ac3a33d841cd84b8
#
_cell.length_a   1.000
_cell.length_b   1.000
_cell.length_c   1.000
_cell.angle_alpha   90.00
_cell.angle_beta   90.00
_cell.angle_gamma   90.00
#
_symmetry.space_group_name_H-M   'P 1'
#
loop_
_entity.id
_entity.type
_entity.pdbx_description
1 polymer ?
#
loop_
_entity_poly.entity_id
_entity_poly.type
_entity_poly.pdbx_seq_one_letter_code
_entity_poly.pdbx_strand_id
1 'polypeptide(L)'
;LAPAKEGDKDIRCPNVESCPAQLTERIINLASRKAFDIEHLGDQSAIALTNPEEDRPDSIDTYAPNITEIVVKPGEEPEPYETVAGLELPPMQTPVLSSEAGLFSLTSADLKDVRVWREAPIIEIHETVGSNGKIKKVRKRVGGSGLWHQVPAFWTAPTAARKRKEADIDETAEYPQYVVPDDAVVIREEIKVSRGGTSSVQPVYIRPAENT
;
A
#
# COMPACT_ATOMS: atom_id res chain seq x y z
N LEU A 1 20.91 20.85 -12.34
CA LEU A 1 19.82 21.61 -12.94
C LEU A 1 20.40 22.62 -13.93
N ALA A 2 19.84 22.74 -15.13
CA ALA A 2 20.27 23.66 -16.16
C ALA A 2 19.06 24.25 -16.89
N PRO A 3 19.14 25.48 -17.44
CA PRO A 3 18.12 25.99 -18.33
C PRO A 3 18.06 25.15 -19.62
N ALA A 4 16.88 24.91 -20.16
CA ALA A 4 16.71 24.12 -21.38
C ALA A 4 17.26 24.86 -22.62
N LYS A 5 17.23 26.21 -22.60
CA LYS A 5 17.79 27.09 -23.60
C LYS A 5 18.42 28.31 -22.91
N GLU A 6 19.37 28.94 -23.57
CA GLU A 6 19.96 30.20 -23.09
C GLU A 6 18.84 31.26 -22.93
N GLY A 7 18.77 31.86 -21.72
CA GLY A 7 17.72 32.82 -21.37
C GLY A 7 16.38 32.23 -20.89
N ASP A 8 16.25 30.90 -20.82
CA ASP A 8 15.07 30.23 -20.26
C ASP A 8 15.02 30.43 -18.73
N LYS A 9 13.83 30.76 -18.20
CA LYS A 9 13.60 30.89 -16.77
C LYS A 9 13.35 29.53 -16.11
N ASP A 10 12.98 28.54 -16.90
CA ASP A 10 12.68 27.20 -16.42
C ASP A 10 13.97 26.38 -16.30
N ILE A 11 14.26 25.97 -15.07
CA ILE A 11 15.40 25.11 -14.78
C ILE A 11 14.92 23.67 -14.84
N ARG A 12 15.56 22.84 -15.68
CA ARG A 12 15.22 21.42 -15.87
C ARG A 12 16.41 20.54 -15.52
N CYS A 13 16.11 19.30 -15.14
CA CYS A 13 17.15 18.29 -14.99
C CYS A 13 17.55 17.77 -16.39
N PRO A 14 18.81 17.91 -16.83
CA PRO A 14 19.26 17.44 -18.13
C PRO A 14 19.41 15.91 -18.18
N ASN A 15 19.42 15.22 -17.04
CA ASN A 15 19.56 13.78 -16.94
C ASN A 15 18.24 13.06 -17.27
N VAL A 16 17.94 12.97 -18.56
CA VAL A 16 16.69 12.35 -19.04
C VAL A 16 16.73 10.84 -18.98
N GLU A 17 17.92 10.24 -19.11
CA GLU A 17 18.06 8.79 -19.26
C GLU A 17 18.09 8.04 -17.92
N SER A 18 18.71 8.61 -16.90
CA SER A 18 18.97 7.89 -15.64
C SER A 18 18.42 8.59 -14.38
N CYS A 19 17.57 9.62 -14.52
CA CYS A 19 16.95 10.27 -13.38
C CYS A 19 15.72 9.46 -12.90
N PRO A 20 15.75 8.87 -11.68
CA PRO A 20 14.62 8.09 -11.16
C PRO A 20 13.32 8.90 -11.12
N ALA A 21 13.37 10.15 -10.66
CA ALA A 21 12.19 11.01 -10.59
C ALA A 21 11.55 11.25 -11.96
N GLN A 22 12.36 11.46 -13.01
CA GLN A 22 11.82 11.59 -14.37
C GLN A 22 11.25 10.28 -14.89
N LEU A 23 11.87 9.14 -14.57
CA LEU A 23 11.32 7.84 -14.92
C LEU A 23 9.99 7.59 -14.23
N THR A 24 9.88 7.91 -12.93
CA THR A 24 8.63 7.83 -12.17
C THR A 24 7.51 8.60 -12.87
N GLU A 25 7.75 9.87 -13.21
CA GLU A 25 6.76 10.70 -13.92
C GLU A 25 6.37 10.15 -15.29
N ARG A 26 7.32 9.59 -16.03
CA ARG A 26 7.02 8.93 -17.32
C ARG A 26 6.17 7.68 -17.14
N ILE A 27 6.44 6.86 -16.12
CA ILE A 27 5.61 5.69 -15.77
C ILE A 27 4.20 6.12 -15.39
N ILE A 28 4.05 7.15 -14.54
CA ILE A 28 2.72 7.69 -14.16
C ILE A 28 1.96 8.17 -15.40
N ASN A 29 2.64 8.86 -16.30
CA ASN A 29 2.01 9.34 -17.54
C ASN A 29 1.56 8.17 -18.44
N LEU A 30 2.41 7.15 -18.62
CA LEU A 30 2.05 5.94 -19.38
C LEU A 30 0.87 5.20 -18.75
N ALA A 31 0.78 5.14 -17.42
CA ALA A 31 -0.33 4.50 -16.70
C ALA A 31 -1.62 5.29 -16.76
N SER A 32 -1.57 6.57 -17.11
CA SER A 32 -2.74 7.45 -17.09
C SER A 32 -3.81 7.03 -18.09
N ARG A 33 -5.06 7.48 -17.85
CA ARG A 33 -6.21 7.26 -18.75
C ARG A 33 -6.00 7.79 -20.16
N LYS A 34 -5.08 8.72 -20.35
CA LYS A 34 -4.78 9.31 -21.67
C LYS A 34 -3.80 8.47 -22.47
N ALA A 35 -3.17 7.47 -21.86
CA ALA A 35 -2.21 6.58 -22.50
C ALA A 35 -2.71 5.13 -22.46
N PHE A 36 -2.22 4.31 -21.50
CA PHE A 36 -2.54 2.87 -21.45
C PHE A 36 -3.63 2.50 -20.43
N ASP A 37 -4.08 3.46 -19.60
CA ASP A 37 -5.11 3.27 -18.56
C ASP A 37 -4.85 2.06 -17.67
N ILE A 38 -3.65 1.99 -17.09
CA ILE A 38 -3.25 0.88 -16.25
C ILE A 38 -3.82 1.09 -14.84
N GLU A 39 -4.82 0.30 -14.47
CA GLU A 39 -5.43 0.37 -13.15
C GLU A 39 -4.41 0.05 -12.04
N HIS A 40 -4.54 0.74 -10.91
CA HIS A 40 -3.69 0.60 -9.72
C HIS A 40 -2.22 1.02 -9.88
N LEU A 41 -1.78 1.47 -11.05
CA LEU A 41 -0.47 2.04 -11.27
C LEU A 41 -0.52 3.57 -11.11
N GLY A 42 -0.64 4.03 -9.87
CA GLY A 42 -0.54 5.45 -9.49
C GLY A 42 0.84 5.80 -8.94
N ASP A 43 0.96 7.02 -8.41
CA ASP A 43 2.21 7.61 -7.90
C ASP A 43 2.98 6.66 -6.99
N GLN A 44 2.33 6.09 -5.98
CA GLN A 44 2.96 5.21 -5.00
C GLN A 44 3.53 3.93 -5.63
N SER A 45 2.80 3.35 -6.57
CA SER A 45 3.25 2.15 -7.28
C SER A 45 4.39 2.47 -8.25
N ALA A 46 4.33 3.61 -8.92
CA ALA A 46 5.41 4.07 -9.81
C ALA A 46 6.70 4.34 -9.04
N ILE A 47 6.61 5.04 -7.88
CA ILE A 47 7.74 5.26 -6.98
C ILE A 47 8.34 3.92 -6.52
N ALA A 48 7.50 3.00 -6.06
CA ALA A 48 7.97 1.69 -5.62
C ALA A 48 8.77 0.93 -6.70
N LEU A 49 8.40 1.09 -7.96
CA LEU A 49 9.07 0.43 -9.08
C LEU A 49 10.37 1.11 -9.51
N THR A 50 10.46 2.43 -9.38
CA THR A 50 11.55 3.24 -9.94
C THR A 50 12.51 3.81 -8.89
N ASN A 51 12.03 4.02 -7.67
CA ASN A 51 12.79 4.60 -6.55
C ASN A 51 12.27 4.08 -5.19
N PRO A 52 12.37 2.79 -4.89
CA PRO A 52 11.83 2.21 -3.66
C PRO A 52 12.46 2.75 -2.38
N GLU A 53 13.60 3.41 -2.49
CA GLU A 53 14.35 4.01 -1.37
C GLU A 53 14.08 5.50 -1.18
N GLU A 54 13.03 6.07 -1.81
CA GLU A 54 12.76 7.53 -1.78
C GLU A 54 12.69 8.10 -0.36
N ASP A 55 11.97 7.42 0.52
CA ASP A 55 11.76 7.86 1.91
C ASP A 55 12.66 7.12 2.91
N ARG A 56 13.80 6.57 2.46
CA ARG A 56 14.74 5.89 3.35
C ARG A 56 15.28 6.85 4.40
N PRO A 57 15.23 6.51 5.70
CA PRO A 57 15.80 7.34 6.74
C PRO A 57 17.32 7.41 6.63
N ASP A 58 17.87 8.59 6.94
CA ASP A 58 19.31 8.83 6.95
C ASP A 58 20.00 8.26 8.19
N SER A 59 19.25 8.07 9.29
CA SER A 59 19.76 7.60 10.57
C SER A 59 19.07 6.32 11.02
N ILE A 60 19.87 5.44 11.63
CA ILE A 60 19.39 4.25 12.31
C ILE A 60 18.45 4.57 13.48
N ASP A 61 18.60 5.75 14.10
CA ASP A 61 17.80 6.17 15.25
C ASP A 61 16.33 6.35 14.92
N THR A 62 16.02 6.58 13.66
CA THR A 62 14.65 6.70 13.16
C THR A 62 14.13 5.41 12.52
N TYR A 63 14.93 4.35 12.47
CA TYR A 63 14.50 3.07 11.94
C TYR A 63 13.86 2.20 13.01
N ALA A 64 12.58 1.92 12.84
CA ALA A 64 11.76 1.18 13.81
C ALA A 64 10.98 0.05 13.10
N PRO A 65 11.63 -1.08 12.73
CA PRO A 65 11.04 -2.13 11.88
C PRO A 65 9.78 -2.77 12.47
N ASN A 66 9.62 -2.73 13.79
CA ASN A 66 8.49 -3.33 14.48
C ASN A 66 7.35 -2.35 14.81
N ILE A 67 7.54 -1.04 14.51
CA ILE A 67 6.54 -0.01 14.80
C ILE A 67 5.84 0.39 13.52
N THR A 68 4.60 -0.05 13.37
CA THR A 68 3.76 0.28 12.21
C THR A 68 2.83 1.46 12.45
N GLU A 69 2.55 1.78 13.71
CA GLU A 69 1.77 2.92 14.16
C GLU A 69 2.02 3.15 15.66
N ILE A 70 1.81 4.37 16.12
CA ILE A 70 1.86 4.75 17.54
C ILE A 70 0.47 5.18 17.95
N VAL A 71 -0.10 4.50 18.96
CA VAL A 71 -1.44 4.79 19.45
C VAL A 71 -1.35 5.56 20.75
N VAL A 72 -1.97 6.74 20.78
CA VAL A 72 -2.03 7.62 21.95
C VAL A 72 -3.48 7.96 22.30
N LYS A 73 -3.72 8.41 23.53
CA LYS A 73 -5.00 9.04 23.88
C LYS A 73 -5.01 10.50 23.44
N PRO A 74 -6.21 11.10 23.24
CA PRO A 74 -6.31 12.49 22.85
C PRO A 74 -5.56 13.43 23.81
N GLY A 75 -4.59 14.18 23.25
CA GLY A 75 -3.77 15.13 24.02
C GLY A 75 -2.56 14.50 24.75
N GLU A 76 -2.32 13.21 24.62
CA GLU A 76 -1.09 12.57 25.08
C GLU A 76 -0.01 12.64 23.99
N GLU A 77 1.24 12.91 24.41
CA GLU A 77 2.40 12.78 23.52
C GLU A 77 2.89 11.32 23.47
N PRO A 78 3.39 10.86 22.32
CA PRO A 78 3.96 9.53 22.21
C PRO A 78 5.20 9.38 23.10
N GLU A 79 5.38 8.18 23.64
CA GLU A 79 6.61 7.87 24.38
C GLU A 79 7.85 7.91 23.46
N PRO A 80 8.99 8.35 23.95
CA PRO A 80 10.24 8.36 23.18
C PRO A 80 10.58 6.94 22.68
N TYR A 81 10.99 6.87 21.43
CA TYR A 81 11.48 5.61 20.87
C TYR A 81 12.94 5.40 21.25
N GLU A 82 13.24 4.23 21.80
CA GLU A 82 14.61 3.80 22.05
C GLU A 82 15.08 2.86 20.93
N THR A 83 16.19 3.22 20.28
CA THR A 83 16.79 2.39 19.24
C THR A 83 17.26 1.07 19.83
N VAL A 84 16.90 -0.03 19.19
CA VAL A 84 17.31 -1.37 19.59
C VAL A 84 18.81 -1.55 19.31
N ALA A 85 19.58 -1.96 20.30
CA ALA A 85 21.01 -2.21 20.12
C ALA A 85 21.28 -3.32 19.09
N GLY A 86 22.23 -3.05 18.19
CA GLY A 86 22.59 -3.99 17.11
C GLY A 86 21.66 -3.96 15.90
N LEU A 87 20.71 -3.02 15.87
CA LEU A 87 19.88 -2.81 14.68
C LEU A 87 20.71 -2.16 13.58
N GLU A 88 20.53 -2.61 12.36
CA GLU A 88 21.16 -2.04 11.16
C GLU A 88 20.10 -1.69 10.12
N LEU A 89 20.37 -0.64 9.33
CA LEU A 89 19.52 -0.35 8.19
C LEU A 89 19.66 -1.47 7.15
N PRO A 90 18.56 -1.95 6.58
CA PRO A 90 18.61 -2.96 5.53
C PRO A 90 19.38 -2.45 4.32
N PRO A 91 19.98 -3.33 3.51
CA PRO A 91 20.69 -2.93 2.30
C PRO A 91 19.74 -2.18 1.34
N MET A 92 20.30 -1.28 0.55
CA MET A 92 19.52 -0.55 -0.46
C MET A 92 19.01 -1.51 -1.53
N GLN A 93 17.77 -1.33 -1.93
CA GLN A 93 17.14 -2.09 -2.99
C GLN A 93 17.48 -1.48 -4.36
N THR A 94 17.66 -2.36 -5.32
CA THR A 94 17.75 -1.95 -6.73
C THR A 94 16.35 -1.75 -7.28
N PRO A 95 16.06 -0.62 -7.96
CA PRO A 95 14.77 -0.40 -8.61
C PRO A 95 14.45 -1.52 -9.61
N VAL A 96 13.18 -1.92 -9.65
CA VAL A 96 12.69 -2.94 -10.59
C VAL A 96 12.69 -2.40 -12.02
N LEU A 97 12.34 -1.13 -12.18
CA LEU A 97 12.31 -0.45 -13.46
C LEU A 97 13.48 0.53 -13.59
N SER A 98 14.27 0.36 -14.64
CA SER A 98 15.28 1.32 -15.08
C SER A 98 14.90 2.06 -16.36
N SER A 99 13.79 1.66 -17.00
CA SER A 99 13.24 2.30 -18.20
C SER A 99 11.75 2.02 -18.33
N GLU A 100 11.06 2.82 -19.16
CA GLU A 100 9.62 2.64 -19.45
C GLU A 100 9.33 1.30 -20.14
N ALA A 101 10.26 0.81 -20.95
CA ALA A 101 10.10 -0.46 -21.66
C ALA A 101 9.99 -1.64 -20.70
N GLY A 102 10.65 -1.56 -19.55
CA GLY A 102 10.58 -2.58 -18.50
C GLY A 102 9.17 -2.81 -17.97
N LEU A 103 8.30 -1.79 -18.03
CA LEU A 103 6.92 -1.90 -17.57
C LEU A 103 6.14 -3.03 -18.25
N PHE A 104 6.39 -3.25 -19.53
CA PHE A 104 5.67 -4.25 -20.33
C PHE A 104 6.21 -5.69 -20.16
N SER A 105 7.29 -5.85 -19.45
CA SER A 105 7.89 -7.15 -19.14
C SER A 105 7.82 -7.53 -17.67
N LEU A 106 7.17 -6.70 -16.83
CA LEU A 106 7.00 -6.98 -15.41
C LEU A 106 6.21 -8.26 -15.17
N THR A 107 6.69 -9.03 -14.22
CA THR A 107 6.01 -10.23 -13.72
C THR A 107 5.71 -10.09 -12.23
N SER A 108 4.81 -10.93 -11.71
CA SER A 108 4.53 -10.96 -10.27
C SER A 108 5.75 -11.34 -9.43
N ALA A 109 6.70 -12.08 -10.00
CA ALA A 109 7.95 -12.42 -9.34
C ALA A 109 8.84 -11.19 -9.10
N ASP A 110 8.85 -10.23 -10.03
CA ASP A 110 9.64 -9.00 -9.90
C ASP A 110 9.09 -8.07 -8.81
N LEU A 111 7.80 -8.16 -8.52
CA LEU A 111 7.10 -7.32 -7.55
C LEU A 111 7.16 -7.87 -6.12
N LYS A 112 7.40 -9.16 -5.98
CA LYS A 112 7.27 -9.91 -4.73
C LYS A 112 8.08 -9.34 -3.56
N ASP A 113 9.32 -8.94 -3.82
CA ASP A 113 10.29 -8.55 -2.79
C ASP A 113 10.49 -7.04 -2.71
N VAL A 114 9.73 -6.26 -3.51
CA VAL A 114 9.80 -4.80 -3.47
C VAL A 114 9.25 -4.27 -2.16
N ARG A 115 10.07 -3.49 -1.47
CA ARG A 115 9.70 -2.83 -0.22
C ARG A 115 9.81 -1.33 -0.36
N VAL A 116 8.96 -0.62 0.34
CA VAL A 116 8.99 0.84 0.43
C VAL A 116 9.04 1.27 1.89
N TRP A 117 9.60 2.43 2.12
CA TRP A 117 9.65 3.04 3.42
C TRP A 117 8.31 3.69 3.75
N ARG A 118 7.88 3.54 5.01
CA ARG A 118 6.68 4.20 5.52
C ARG A 118 6.95 4.75 6.90
N GLU A 119 6.53 5.97 7.12
CA GLU A 119 6.54 6.58 8.42
C GLU A 119 5.38 6.04 9.26
N ALA A 120 5.67 5.58 10.47
CA ALA A 120 4.66 5.14 11.43
C ALA A 120 3.79 6.35 11.84
N PRO A 121 2.48 6.36 11.58
CA PRO A 121 1.61 7.46 11.96
C PRO A 121 1.35 7.46 13.47
N ILE A 122 1.12 8.65 14.01
CA ILE A 122 0.56 8.81 15.35
C ILE A 122 -0.96 8.82 15.23
N ILE A 123 -1.61 7.91 15.95
CA ILE A 123 -3.06 7.68 15.92
C ILE A 123 -3.66 7.98 17.29
N GLU A 124 -4.54 8.97 17.36
CA GLU A 124 -5.39 9.20 18.52
C GLU A 124 -6.65 8.35 18.47
N ILE A 125 -7.01 7.74 19.60
CA ILE A 125 -8.28 7.02 19.75
C ILE A 125 -9.28 7.90 20.49
N HIS A 126 -10.23 8.45 19.76
CA HIS A 126 -11.34 9.21 20.32
C HIS A 126 -12.53 8.29 20.62
N GLU A 127 -13.13 8.47 21.79
CA GLU A 127 -14.39 7.81 22.14
C GLU A 127 -15.56 8.77 21.86
N THR A 128 -16.50 8.32 21.04
CA THR A 128 -17.74 9.05 20.73
C THR A 128 -18.94 8.23 21.15
N VAL A 129 -19.91 8.88 21.75
CA VAL A 129 -21.18 8.24 22.11
C VAL A 129 -22.14 8.38 20.94
N GLY A 130 -22.53 7.25 20.35
CA GLY A 130 -23.52 7.23 19.30
C GLY A 130 -24.95 7.57 19.81
N SER A 131 -25.85 7.89 18.90
CA SER A 131 -27.27 8.20 19.21
C SER A 131 -28.01 7.06 19.95
N ASN A 132 -27.46 5.85 19.88
CA ASN A 132 -27.98 4.67 20.60
C ASN A 132 -27.29 4.42 21.95
N GLY A 133 -26.52 5.39 22.48
CA GLY A 133 -25.77 5.28 23.74
C GLY A 133 -24.52 4.37 23.68
N LYS A 134 -24.22 3.77 22.53
CA LYS A 134 -23.03 2.92 22.39
C LYS A 134 -21.77 3.76 22.16
N ILE A 135 -20.70 3.43 22.90
CA ILE A 135 -19.39 4.04 22.72
C ILE A 135 -18.77 3.48 21.42
N LYS A 136 -18.40 4.39 20.52
CA LYS A 136 -17.68 4.09 19.29
C LYS A 136 -16.28 4.68 19.36
N LYS A 137 -15.26 3.85 19.14
CA LYS A 137 -13.86 4.30 19.04
C LYS A 137 -13.58 4.74 17.60
N VAL A 138 -13.13 5.98 17.45
CA VAL A 138 -12.74 6.57 16.18
C VAL A 138 -11.24 6.81 16.20
N ARG A 139 -10.54 6.28 15.21
CA ARG A 139 -9.09 6.45 15.03
C ARG A 139 -8.85 7.68 14.16
N LYS A 140 -8.02 8.60 14.63
CA LYS A 140 -7.66 9.81 13.91
C LYS A 140 -6.15 9.91 13.80
N ARG A 141 -5.62 10.02 12.59
CA ARG A 141 -4.20 10.34 12.38
C ARG A 141 -3.98 11.80 12.75
N VAL A 142 -3.04 12.05 13.65
CA VAL A 142 -2.71 13.39 14.16
C VAL A 142 -1.33 13.86 13.75
N GLY A 143 -0.47 12.94 13.30
CA GLY A 143 0.88 13.29 12.85
C GLY A 143 1.67 12.09 12.35
N GLY A 144 2.92 12.35 11.99
CA GLY A 144 3.97 11.38 11.78
C GLY A 144 4.84 11.30 13.02
N SER A 145 5.43 10.14 13.28
CA SER A 145 6.29 9.89 14.44
C SER A 145 7.76 10.20 14.20
N GLY A 146 8.15 10.41 12.93
CA GLY A 146 9.56 10.42 12.52
C GLY A 146 10.21 9.04 12.52
N LEU A 147 9.46 7.97 12.82
CA LEU A 147 9.94 6.59 12.83
C LEU A 147 9.55 5.87 11.53
N TRP A 148 10.52 5.22 10.92
CA TRP A 148 10.36 4.59 9.61
C TRP A 148 10.50 3.08 9.67
N HIS A 149 9.72 2.38 8.86
CA HIS A 149 9.80 0.94 8.69
C HIS A 149 9.59 0.57 7.23
N GLN A 150 10.06 -0.61 6.84
CA GLN A 150 9.82 -1.13 5.49
C GLN A 150 8.56 -1.97 5.44
N VAL A 151 7.76 -1.74 4.40
CA VAL A 151 6.57 -2.55 4.09
C VAL A 151 6.66 -3.09 2.66
N PRO A 152 6.05 -4.24 2.36
CA PRO A 152 5.88 -4.70 0.99
C PRO A 152 5.12 -3.66 0.16
N ALA A 153 5.63 -3.30 -1.01
CA ALA A 153 5.01 -2.30 -1.87
C ALA A 153 3.76 -2.84 -2.57
N PHE A 154 3.84 -4.09 -3.04
CA PHE A 154 2.82 -4.78 -3.82
C PHE A 154 2.19 -5.92 -3.02
N TRP A 155 1.90 -5.65 -1.76
CA TRP A 155 1.23 -6.60 -0.90
C TRP A 155 -0.28 -6.41 -0.97
N THR A 156 -1.00 -7.47 -1.27
CA THR A 156 -2.44 -7.50 -1.08
C THR A 156 -2.75 -8.11 0.28
N ALA A 157 -3.43 -7.36 1.15
CA ALA A 157 -4.00 -7.96 2.34
C ALA A 157 -4.83 -9.17 1.94
N PRO A 158 -4.83 -10.26 2.72
CA PRO A 158 -5.68 -11.41 2.47
C PRO A 158 -7.10 -10.94 2.19
N THR A 159 -7.57 -11.15 0.97
CA THR A 159 -8.91 -10.69 0.58
C THR A 159 -9.91 -11.73 1.06
N ALA A 160 -10.94 -11.30 1.76
CA ALA A 160 -12.06 -12.15 2.09
C ALA A 160 -12.80 -12.57 0.81
N ALA A 161 -12.75 -13.84 0.48
CA ALA A 161 -13.54 -14.39 -0.63
C ALA A 161 -14.99 -14.49 -0.19
N ARG A 162 -15.90 -13.83 -0.91
CA ARG A 162 -17.33 -13.96 -0.69
C ARG A 162 -17.88 -15.12 -1.53
N LYS A 163 -18.57 -16.03 -0.87
CA LYS A 163 -19.36 -17.05 -1.59
C LYS A 163 -20.47 -16.32 -2.36
N ARG A 164 -20.57 -16.52 -3.68
CA ARG A 164 -21.70 -15.99 -4.46
C ARG A 164 -22.97 -16.65 -3.98
N LYS A 165 -24.08 -15.92 -3.96
CA LYS A 165 -25.41 -16.51 -3.76
C LYS A 165 -25.75 -17.39 -4.95
N GLU A 166 -26.39 -18.52 -4.71
CA GLU A 166 -26.89 -19.39 -5.79
C GLU A 166 -27.77 -18.64 -6.80
N ALA A 167 -28.54 -17.64 -6.34
CA ALA A 167 -29.36 -16.78 -7.18
C ALA A 167 -28.58 -15.82 -8.11
N ASP A 168 -27.27 -15.63 -7.90
CA ASP A 168 -26.41 -14.77 -8.72
C ASP A 168 -25.59 -15.59 -9.75
N ILE A 169 -25.82 -16.90 -9.81
CA ILE A 169 -25.17 -17.81 -10.75
C ILE A 169 -26.07 -17.91 -11.98
N ASP A 170 -25.64 -17.33 -13.08
CA ASP A 170 -26.23 -17.57 -14.38
C ASP A 170 -25.73 -18.95 -14.84
N GLU A 171 -26.60 -19.94 -14.83
CA GLU A 171 -26.28 -21.31 -15.22
C GLU A 171 -25.81 -21.45 -16.68
N THR A 172 -26.03 -20.40 -17.49
CA THR A 172 -25.63 -20.36 -18.91
C THR A 172 -24.27 -19.67 -19.11
N ALA A 173 -23.71 -19.01 -18.09
CA ALA A 173 -22.43 -18.33 -18.18
C ALA A 173 -21.30 -19.23 -17.69
N GLU A 174 -20.28 -19.42 -18.53
CA GLU A 174 -19.01 -20.04 -18.11
C GLU A 174 -18.23 -19.09 -17.20
N TYR A 175 -18.65 -18.98 -15.93
CA TYR A 175 -17.86 -18.28 -14.94
C TYR A 175 -16.75 -19.19 -14.39
N PRO A 176 -15.51 -18.68 -14.25
CA PRO A 176 -14.49 -19.45 -13.56
C PRO A 176 -14.98 -19.73 -12.13
N GLN A 177 -15.19 -21.00 -11.83
CA GLN A 177 -15.61 -21.42 -10.50
C GLN A 177 -14.50 -21.07 -9.51
N TYR A 178 -14.83 -20.22 -8.55
CA TYR A 178 -13.92 -19.94 -7.46
C TYR A 178 -13.82 -21.17 -6.53
N VAL A 179 -12.72 -21.87 -6.63
CA VAL A 179 -12.39 -22.94 -5.70
C VAL A 179 -11.73 -22.30 -4.47
N VAL A 180 -12.33 -22.47 -3.30
CA VAL A 180 -11.69 -22.08 -2.04
C VAL A 180 -10.44 -22.93 -1.88
N PRO A 181 -9.24 -22.36 -1.80
CA PRO A 181 -8.02 -23.13 -1.55
C PRO A 181 -8.11 -23.89 -0.23
N ASP A 182 -7.54 -25.09 -0.17
CA ASP A 182 -7.56 -25.92 1.04
C ASP A 182 -6.85 -25.26 2.24
N ASP A 183 -5.97 -24.32 1.97
CA ASP A 183 -5.23 -23.52 2.94
C ASP A 183 -5.90 -22.18 3.31
N ALA A 184 -7.11 -21.90 2.79
CA ALA A 184 -7.85 -20.70 3.09
C ALA A 184 -8.31 -20.66 4.55
N VAL A 185 -7.93 -19.60 5.25
CA VAL A 185 -8.31 -19.40 6.66
C VAL A 185 -9.65 -18.68 6.73
N VAL A 186 -10.60 -19.22 7.47
CA VAL A 186 -11.89 -18.58 7.77
C VAL A 186 -11.65 -17.43 8.75
N ILE A 187 -11.85 -16.18 8.30
CA ILE A 187 -11.70 -14.99 9.17
C ILE A 187 -12.92 -14.79 10.05
N ARG A 188 -14.09 -15.10 9.51
CA ARG A 188 -15.38 -15.01 10.19
C ARG A 188 -16.27 -16.13 9.68
N GLU A 189 -16.94 -16.78 10.59
CA GLU A 189 -17.93 -17.79 10.22
C GLU A 189 -19.12 -17.15 9.49
N GLU A 190 -19.40 -15.85 9.77
CA GLU A 190 -20.57 -15.17 9.20
C GLU A 190 -20.39 -13.65 9.06
N ILE A 191 -20.77 -13.09 7.91
CA ILE A 191 -21.00 -11.65 7.73
C ILE A 191 -22.49 -11.41 7.49
N LYS A 192 -23.06 -10.43 8.23
CA LYS A 192 -24.39 -9.89 7.91
C LYS A 192 -24.26 -8.94 6.71
N VAL A 193 -24.76 -9.35 5.58
CA VAL A 193 -24.87 -8.49 4.39
C VAL A 193 -26.31 -7.99 4.31
N SER A 194 -26.50 -6.68 4.50
CA SER A 194 -27.82 -6.06 4.34
C SER A 194 -27.87 -5.39 2.96
N ARG A 195 -28.78 -5.85 2.11
CA ARG A 195 -29.11 -5.22 0.83
C ARG A 195 -30.62 -5.09 0.74
N GLY A 196 -31.13 -3.86 0.64
CA GLY A 196 -32.58 -3.63 0.44
C GLY A 196 -33.48 -4.15 1.56
N GLY A 197 -33.06 -4.10 2.82
CA GLY A 197 -33.84 -4.55 3.96
C GLY A 197 -33.79 -6.05 4.30
N THR A 198 -33.11 -6.85 3.49
CA THR A 198 -32.88 -8.28 3.75
C THR A 198 -31.46 -8.51 4.23
N SER A 199 -31.28 -9.07 5.42
CA SER A 199 -29.97 -9.48 5.91
C SER A 199 -29.76 -10.97 5.64
N SER A 200 -28.66 -11.32 4.99
CA SER A 200 -28.20 -12.69 4.83
C SER A 200 -26.85 -12.89 5.49
N VAL A 201 -26.66 -14.04 6.09
CA VAL A 201 -25.41 -14.44 6.73
C VAL A 201 -24.60 -15.24 5.72
N GLN A 202 -23.34 -14.88 5.49
CA GLN A 202 -22.47 -15.57 4.55
C GLN A 202 -21.10 -15.84 5.19
N PRO A 203 -20.51 -17.02 4.99
CA PRO A 203 -19.16 -17.32 5.43
C PRO A 203 -18.13 -16.46 4.68
N VAL A 204 -17.08 -16.06 5.37
CA VAL A 204 -16.00 -15.27 4.80
C VAL A 204 -14.69 -16.03 4.96
N TYR A 205 -14.04 -16.26 3.84
CA TYR A 205 -12.77 -16.94 3.79
C TYR A 205 -11.65 -15.95 3.48
N ILE A 206 -10.50 -16.12 4.12
CA ILE A 206 -9.26 -15.42 3.77
C ILE A 206 -8.44 -16.38 2.92
N ARG A 207 -7.98 -15.88 1.78
CA ARG A 207 -6.86 -16.49 1.09
C ARG A 207 -5.57 -16.04 1.78
N PRO A 208 -4.60 -16.93 2.07
CA PRO A 208 -3.26 -16.50 2.43
C PRO A 208 -2.74 -15.52 1.38
N ALA A 209 -2.01 -14.49 1.83
CA ALA A 209 -1.41 -13.54 0.91
C ALA A 209 -0.37 -14.26 0.07
N GLU A 210 -0.77 -14.80 -1.07
CA GLU A 210 0.18 -15.07 -2.13
C GLU A 210 0.62 -13.70 -2.64
N ASN A 211 1.91 -13.45 -2.59
CA ASN A 211 2.50 -12.29 -3.21
C ASN A 211 2.13 -12.32 -4.69
N THR A 212 1.27 -11.38 -5.10
CA THR A 212 0.96 -11.15 -6.53
C THR A 212 2.04 -10.30 -7.13
#